data_53c3372a6f6f37fe9d3acada664c9dec
#
_entry.id   53c3372a6f6f37fe9d3acada664c9dec
#
_cell.length_a   1.000
_cell.length_b   1.000
_cell.length_c   1.000
_cell.angle_alpha   90.00
_cell.angle_beta   90.00
_cell.angle_gamma   90.00
#
_symmetry.space_group_name_H-M   'P 1'
#
loop_
_entity.id
_entity.type
_entity.pdbx_description
1 polymer ?
#
loop_
_entity_poly.entity_id
_entity_poly.type
_entity_poly.pdbx_seq_one_letter_code
_entity_poly.pdbx_strand_id
1 'polypeptide(L)'
;MNVRKMTDLDLAGQRVLIREDLNVPIKNGRVTSDARLRACLPTILAARDSGAKVLLMSHLGRPTEGEPAEEFSLAPVAERLGELLERPVRVVKDYLDANVDVSDGEVVLLENVRFNEGEKKDEETLSKQYAELCDIFVMDAFGTAHRAQASTHGVARFAPTACAGPLLAAELEALEKALANPARPMVAIVGGSKVSTKLDVLTALSEKCDQLIVGGGIANTFIAAAGYNVGKSLHEADLVDQAKALMAKVEIPLPTDVVVATEFSESAEAVTKPVDQVADDEMILDIGPDTASRLGGLLKDAGTILWNGPVGVFEIDQFGHGTEALSKAIAESNGFSIAGGGDTLAAIDKYDIAEKVSYISTGGGAFLEYVEGKTLPAVTALRDAFEAAK
;
A
#
# COMPACT_ATOMS: atom_id res chain seq x y z
N MET A 1 -8.07 3.00 18.20
CA MET A 1 -7.31 3.93 17.34
C MET A 1 -7.36 5.31 17.97
N ASN A 2 -6.20 5.91 18.28
CA ASN A 2 -6.13 7.19 19.01
C ASN A 2 -5.98 8.38 18.04
N VAL A 3 -6.86 8.45 17.06
CA VAL A 3 -6.97 9.57 16.12
C VAL A 3 -8.41 9.99 16.00
N ARG A 4 -8.62 11.29 15.79
CA ARG A 4 -9.96 11.83 15.53
C ARG A 4 -10.35 11.43 14.11
N LYS A 5 -11.61 11.07 13.90
CA LYS A 5 -12.14 10.73 12.57
C LYS A 5 -12.93 11.90 12.01
N MET A 6 -12.79 12.15 10.72
CA MET A 6 -13.57 13.18 10.01
C MET A 6 -15.07 12.99 10.21
N THR A 7 -15.53 11.74 10.19
CA THR A 7 -16.94 11.37 10.33
C THR A 7 -17.55 11.69 11.71
N ASP A 8 -16.72 11.95 12.71
CA ASP A 8 -17.16 12.31 14.07
C ASP A 8 -17.26 13.84 14.27
N LEU A 9 -16.93 14.63 13.25
CA LEU A 9 -16.90 16.09 13.32
C LEU A 9 -18.08 16.72 12.58
N ASP A 10 -18.49 17.90 13.06
CA ASP A 10 -19.41 18.76 12.34
C ASP A 10 -18.62 19.59 11.32
N LEU A 11 -18.84 19.30 10.05
CA LEU A 11 -18.12 19.92 8.93
C LEU A 11 -18.88 21.11 8.31
N ALA A 12 -20.16 21.30 8.65
CA ALA A 12 -21.00 22.30 8.00
C ALA A 12 -20.43 23.72 8.14
N GLY A 13 -20.24 24.40 7.00
CA GLY A 13 -19.67 25.74 6.92
C GLY A 13 -18.19 25.85 7.24
N GLN A 14 -17.52 24.74 7.58
CA GLN A 14 -16.10 24.72 7.90
C GLN A 14 -15.25 24.62 6.63
N ARG A 15 -14.07 25.24 6.67
CA ARG A 15 -13.03 25.06 5.64
C ARG A 15 -12.32 23.75 5.93
N VAL A 16 -12.57 22.75 5.11
CA VAL A 16 -12.05 21.39 5.28
C VAL A 16 -10.99 21.13 4.21
N LEU A 17 -9.73 21.07 4.63
CA LEU A 17 -8.59 20.78 3.79
C LEU A 17 -8.28 19.30 3.84
N ILE A 18 -8.46 18.60 2.71
CA ILE A 18 -8.31 17.15 2.63
C ILE A 18 -7.07 16.81 1.81
N ARG A 19 -6.11 16.13 2.44
CA ARG A 19 -4.94 15.55 1.74
C ARG A 19 -5.32 14.20 1.17
N GLU A 20 -5.50 14.16 -0.13
CA GLU A 20 -5.77 12.94 -0.89
C GLU A 20 -4.55 12.47 -1.67
N ASP A 21 -4.57 11.25 -2.15
CA ASP A 21 -3.63 10.76 -3.15
C ASP A 21 -4.32 10.76 -4.51
N LEU A 22 -4.10 11.83 -5.25
CA LEU A 22 -4.62 12.03 -6.60
C LEU A 22 -3.50 11.88 -7.65
N ASN A 23 -2.39 11.24 -7.28
CA ASN A 23 -1.28 10.97 -8.17
C ASN A 23 -1.64 9.82 -9.12
N VAL A 24 -2.20 10.18 -10.25
CA VAL A 24 -2.71 9.25 -11.26
C VAL A 24 -1.95 9.41 -12.58
N PRO A 25 -1.93 8.36 -13.42
CA PRO A 25 -1.29 8.46 -14.72
C PRO A 25 -2.07 9.40 -15.65
N ILE A 26 -1.33 10.29 -16.30
CA ILE A 26 -1.88 11.26 -17.26
C ILE A 26 -1.16 11.08 -18.59
N LYS A 27 -1.92 11.01 -19.68
CA LYS A 27 -1.41 10.93 -21.04
C LYS A 27 -2.23 11.87 -21.94
N ASN A 28 -1.53 12.69 -22.71
CA ASN A 28 -2.15 13.67 -23.61
C ASN A 28 -3.16 14.57 -22.87
N GLY A 29 -2.81 15.03 -21.65
CA GLY A 29 -3.65 15.91 -20.86
C GLY A 29 -4.89 15.28 -20.26
N ARG A 30 -4.98 13.95 -20.25
CA ARG A 30 -6.13 13.20 -19.70
C ARG A 30 -5.69 12.12 -18.73
N VAL A 31 -6.48 11.93 -17.69
CA VAL A 31 -6.32 10.83 -16.73
C VAL A 31 -6.62 9.51 -17.44
N THR A 32 -5.65 8.59 -17.44
CA THR A 32 -5.80 7.28 -18.10
C THR A 32 -6.27 6.17 -17.16
N SER A 33 -6.15 6.38 -15.85
CA SER A 33 -6.71 5.49 -14.82
C SER A 33 -7.21 6.34 -13.68
N ASP A 34 -8.48 6.23 -13.35
CA ASP A 34 -9.14 7.04 -12.32
C ASP A 34 -9.42 6.27 -11.03
N ALA A 35 -8.81 5.08 -10.85
CA ALA A 35 -9.06 4.23 -9.69
C ALA A 35 -8.82 4.95 -8.36
N ARG A 36 -7.72 5.70 -8.24
CA ARG A 36 -7.44 6.49 -7.02
C ARG A 36 -8.44 7.61 -6.80
N LEU A 37 -8.91 8.26 -7.87
CA LEU A 37 -9.92 9.30 -7.77
C LEU A 37 -11.24 8.72 -7.26
N ARG A 38 -11.65 7.59 -7.78
CA ARG A 38 -12.86 6.89 -7.33
C ARG A 38 -12.77 6.45 -5.88
N ALA A 39 -11.61 6.01 -5.44
CA ALA A 39 -11.37 5.66 -4.05
C ALA A 39 -11.55 6.84 -3.09
N CYS A 40 -11.25 8.05 -3.54
CA CYS A 40 -11.40 9.28 -2.75
C CYS A 40 -12.84 9.82 -2.71
N LEU A 41 -13.70 9.40 -3.65
CA LEU A 41 -15.06 9.96 -3.75
C LEU A 41 -15.88 9.86 -2.46
N PRO A 42 -15.89 8.74 -1.71
CA PRO A 42 -16.65 8.68 -0.46
C PRO A 42 -16.26 9.76 0.55
N THR A 43 -14.96 10.04 0.69
CA THR A 43 -14.46 11.10 1.59
C THR A 43 -14.90 12.49 1.10
N ILE A 44 -14.69 12.76 -0.19
CA ILE A 44 -15.02 14.06 -0.80
C ILE A 44 -16.52 14.32 -0.73
N LEU A 45 -17.33 13.32 -1.07
CA LEU A 45 -18.78 13.42 -1.02
C LEU A 45 -19.32 13.62 0.42
N ALA A 46 -18.75 12.90 1.39
CA ALA A 46 -19.14 13.06 2.79
C ALA A 46 -18.88 14.48 3.28
N ALA A 47 -17.75 15.07 2.94
CA ALA A 47 -17.44 16.45 3.31
C ALA A 47 -18.33 17.44 2.56
N ARG A 48 -18.47 17.30 1.26
CA ARG A 48 -19.31 18.18 0.43
C ARG A 48 -20.77 18.17 0.87
N ASP A 49 -21.33 16.98 1.04
CA ASP A 49 -22.75 16.81 1.38
C ASP A 49 -23.08 17.25 2.82
N SER A 50 -22.06 17.38 3.67
CA SER A 50 -22.18 17.99 5.00
C SER A 50 -22.26 19.53 4.95
N GLY A 51 -22.11 20.15 3.78
CA GLY A 51 -22.07 21.60 3.64
C GLY A 51 -20.72 22.24 3.94
N ALA A 52 -19.63 21.47 3.90
CA ALA A 52 -18.28 21.99 4.08
C ALA A 52 -17.80 22.79 2.86
N LYS A 53 -16.84 23.69 3.11
CA LYS A 53 -16.03 24.30 2.08
C LYS A 53 -14.82 23.39 1.86
N VAL A 54 -14.80 22.63 0.76
CA VAL A 54 -13.84 21.53 0.55
C VAL A 54 -12.67 22.01 -0.29
N LEU A 55 -11.46 21.95 0.29
CA LEU A 55 -10.20 22.19 -0.40
C LEU A 55 -9.44 20.88 -0.45
N LEU A 56 -9.17 20.39 -1.67
CA LEU A 56 -8.38 19.19 -1.87
C LEU A 56 -6.94 19.55 -2.15
N MET A 57 -6.00 18.80 -1.62
CA MET A 57 -4.59 18.90 -2.00
C MET A 57 -3.97 17.54 -2.24
N SER A 58 -3.05 17.50 -3.20
CA SER A 58 -2.33 16.30 -3.59
C SER A 58 -1.03 16.66 -4.28
N HIS A 59 -0.13 15.69 -4.35
CA HIS A 59 1.00 15.73 -5.25
C HIS A 59 0.65 15.05 -6.58
N LEU A 60 1.42 15.35 -7.61
CA LEU A 60 1.40 14.68 -8.91
C LEU A 60 2.83 14.60 -9.44
N GLY A 61 3.31 13.37 -9.69
CA GLY A 61 4.64 13.16 -10.25
C GLY A 61 5.77 13.68 -9.36
N ARG A 62 6.87 14.04 -9.99
CA ARG A 62 8.10 14.51 -9.31
C ARG A 62 8.62 15.79 -9.92
N PRO A 63 7.88 16.91 -9.83
CA PRO A 63 8.35 18.20 -10.31
C PRO A 63 9.50 18.72 -9.45
N THR A 64 10.21 19.72 -9.96
CA THR A 64 11.16 20.49 -9.17
C THR A 64 10.39 21.53 -8.35
N GLU A 65 10.63 21.60 -7.05
CA GLU A 65 10.02 22.61 -6.18
C GLU A 65 10.39 24.02 -6.63
N GLY A 66 9.43 24.92 -6.63
CA GLY A 66 9.60 26.30 -7.09
C GLY A 66 9.53 26.48 -8.61
N GLU A 67 9.38 25.38 -9.37
CA GLU A 67 9.33 25.40 -10.82
C GLU A 67 8.04 24.72 -11.34
N PRO A 68 6.88 25.42 -11.26
CA PRO A 68 5.63 24.88 -11.79
C PRO A 68 5.75 24.54 -13.28
N ALA A 69 5.27 23.37 -13.65
CA ALA A 69 5.29 22.91 -15.03
C ALA A 69 3.94 22.30 -15.40
N GLU A 70 3.47 22.57 -16.61
CA GLU A 70 2.16 22.13 -17.07
C GLU A 70 1.98 20.59 -17.02
N GLU A 71 3.04 19.84 -17.30
CA GLU A 71 3.00 18.36 -17.25
C GLU A 71 2.67 17.79 -15.86
N PHE A 72 2.93 18.58 -14.81
CA PHE A 72 2.66 18.20 -13.42
C PHE A 72 1.46 18.95 -12.82
N SER A 73 0.71 19.68 -13.63
CA SER A 73 -0.50 20.35 -13.16
C SER A 73 -1.60 19.35 -12.85
N LEU A 74 -2.36 19.63 -11.79
CA LEU A 74 -3.55 18.86 -11.42
C LEU A 74 -4.79 19.24 -12.24
N ALA A 75 -4.67 20.09 -13.25
CA ALA A 75 -5.82 20.48 -14.09
C ALA A 75 -6.55 19.28 -14.71
N PRO A 76 -5.86 18.26 -15.29
CA PRO A 76 -6.55 17.07 -15.79
C PRO A 76 -7.28 16.27 -14.70
N VAL A 77 -6.73 16.26 -13.48
CA VAL A 77 -7.35 15.59 -12.32
C VAL A 77 -8.62 16.34 -11.90
N ALA A 78 -8.59 17.67 -11.87
CA ALA A 78 -9.76 18.50 -11.57
C ALA A 78 -10.88 18.28 -12.57
N GLU A 79 -10.54 18.18 -13.86
CA GLU A 79 -11.52 17.88 -14.92
C GLU A 79 -12.20 16.53 -14.68
N ARG A 80 -11.40 15.48 -14.41
CA ARG A 80 -11.96 14.14 -14.17
C ARG A 80 -12.77 14.07 -12.87
N LEU A 81 -12.30 14.72 -11.81
CA LEU A 81 -13.08 14.81 -10.57
C LEU A 81 -14.41 15.53 -10.78
N GLY A 82 -14.43 16.60 -11.58
CA GLY A 82 -15.65 17.31 -11.93
C GLY A 82 -16.67 16.42 -12.62
N GLU A 83 -16.22 15.56 -13.53
CA GLU A 83 -17.08 14.56 -14.17
C GLU A 83 -17.63 13.56 -13.15
N LEU A 84 -16.78 13.03 -12.28
CA LEU A 84 -17.16 12.05 -11.26
C LEU A 84 -18.10 12.62 -10.20
N LEU A 85 -17.91 13.88 -9.82
CA LEU A 85 -18.73 14.59 -8.85
C LEU A 85 -19.98 15.25 -9.45
N GLU A 86 -20.08 15.26 -10.78
CA GLU A 86 -21.16 15.91 -11.53
C GLU A 86 -21.27 17.42 -11.22
N ARG A 87 -20.16 18.04 -10.87
CA ARG A 87 -20.01 19.47 -10.61
C ARG A 87 -18.60 19.93 -10.95
N PRO A 88 -18.42 21.15 -11.48
CA PRO A 88 -17.10 21.64 -11.79
C PRO A 88 -16.19 21.70 -10.56
N VAL A 89 -14.92 21.30 -10.74
CA VAL A 89 -13.86 21.44 -9.73
C VAL A 89 -12.81 22.37 -10.34
N ARG A 90 -12.65 23.56 -9.77
CA ARG A 90 -11.63 24.51 -10.22
C ARG A 90 -10.29 24.25 -9.54
N VAL A 91 -9.20 24.50 -10.28
CA VAL A 91 -7.84 24.47 -9.74
C VAL A 91 -7.49 25.85 -9.21
N VAL A 92 -6.97 25.93 -7.99
CA VAL A 92 -6.51 27.16 -7.37
C VAL A 92 -4.98 27.15 -7.33
N LYS A 93 -4.32 28.08 -8.00
CA LYS A 93 -2.86 28.14 -8.12
C LYS A 93 -2.18 28.94 -7.01
N ASP A 94 -2.68 30.12 -6.72
CA ASP A 94 -2.08 31.04 -5.77
C ASP A 94 -2.80 30.99 -4.43
N TYR A 95 -2.56 29.94 -3.66
CA TYR A 95 -3.29 29.70 -2.42
C TYR A 95 -2.48 29.94 -1.14
N LEU A 96 -1.17 30.13 -1.22
CA LEU A 96 -0.33 30.24 -0.02
C LEU A 96 -0.45 31.61 0.67
N ASP A 97 -0.71 32.67 -0.09
CA ASP A 97 -0.78 34.04 0.42
C ASP A 97 -2.19 34.63 0.36
N ALA A 98 -3.16 33.82 -0.03
CA ALA A 98 -4.50 34.32 -0.31
C ALA A 98 -5.57 33.59 0.48
N ASN A 99 -6.65 34.30 0.77
CA ASN A 99 -7.88 33.66 1.17
C ASN A 99 -8.49 32.98 -0.05
N VAL A 100 -8.51 31.67 -0.04
CA VAL A 100 -9.20 30.90 -1.08
C VAL A 100 -10.70 30.99 -0.80
N ASP A 101 -11.42 31.65 -1.71
CA ASP A 101 -12.87 31.79 -1.58
C ASP A 101 -13.55 30.53 -2.05
N VAL A 102 -14.16 29.81 -1.10
CA VAL A 102 -14.88 28.54 -1.33
C VAL A 102 -16.27 28.65 -0.69
N SER A 103 -17.29 28.30 -1.44
CA SER A 103 -18.66 28.28 -0.95
C SER A 103 -18.99 26.98 -0.21
N ASP A 104 -20.01 27.01 0.63
CA ASP A 104 -20.51 25.81 1.30
C ASP A 104 -20.95 24.77 0.24
N GLY A 105 -20.43 23.55 0.35
CA GLY A 105 -20.69 22.46 -0.61
C GLY A 105 -19.89 22.55 -1.91
N GLU A 106 -19.02 23.53 -2.06
CA GLU A 106 -18.08 23.60 -3.18
C GLU A 106 -16.84 22.76 -2.91
N VAL A 107 -16.29 22.17 -3.98
CA VAL A 107 -15.01 21.43 -3.96
C VAL A 107 -14.04 22.13 -4.89
N VAL A 108 -12.90 22.54 -4.35
CA VAL A 108 -11.80 23.09 -5.14
C VAL A 108 -10.55 22.22 -4.99
N LEU A 109 -9.68 22.22 -5.99
CA LEU A 109 -8.41 21.50 -5.97
C LEU A 109 -7.27 22.47 -6.00
N LEU A 110 -6.44 22.48 -4.95
CA LEU A 110 -5.23 23.26 -4.91
C LEU A 110 -4.20 22.68 -5.88
N GLU A 111 -3.46 23.53 -6.57
CA GLU A 111 -2.43 23.09 -7.51
C GLU A 111 -1.35 22.27 -6.78
N ASN A 112 -0.70 21.38 -7.50
CA ASN A 112 0.30 20.40 -7.04
C ASN A 112 1.15 20.92 -5.89
N VAL A 113 1.02 20.29 -4.72
CA VAL A 113 1.77 20.70 -3.51
C VAL A 113 3.28 20.60 -3.68
N ARG A 114 3.76 19.76 -4.61
CA ARG A 114 5.18 19.62 -4.91
C ARG A 114 5.75 20.76 -5.74
N PHE A 115 4.93 21.72 -6.17
CA PHE A 115 5.42 22.97 -6.71
C PHE A 115 5.89 23.92 -5.59
N ASN A 116 5.47 23.72 -4.36
CA ASN A 116 5.77 24.59 -3.25
C ASN A 116 7.14 24.24 -2.64
N GLU A 117 8.01 25.24 -2.53
CA GLU A 117 9.28 25.07 -1.82
C GLU A 117 9.05 24.75 -0.35
N GLY A 118 9.74 23.73 0.13
CA GLY A 118 9.60 23.25 1.51
C GLY A 118 8.65 22.08 1.70
N GLU A 119 7.95 21.65 0.68
CA GLU A 119 6.99 20.54 0.78
C GLU A 119 7.69 19.25 1.23
N LYS A 120 8.74 18.83 0.52
CA LYS A 120 9.47 17.57 0.83
C LYS A 120 10.25 17.65 2.14
N LYS A 121 10.70 18.84 2.53
CA LYS A 121 11.47 19.07 3.75
C LYS A 121 10.59 19.27 4.98
N ASP A 122 9.27 19.22 4.83
CA ASP A 122 8.33 19.43 5.91
C ASP A 122 8.55 20.77 6.63
N GLU A 123 8.79 21.83 5.83
CA GLU A 123 9.12 23.13 6.38
C GLU A 123 7.96 23.73 7.18
N GLU A 124 8.30 24.29 8.33
CA GLU A 124 7.31 24.85 9.27
C GLU A 124 6.52 25.99 8.67
N THR A 125 7.18 26.89 7.95
CA THR A 125 6.53 28.05 7.30
C THR A 125 5.45 27.59 6.32
N LEU A 126 5.77 26.64 5.43
CA LEU A 126 4.81 26.10 4.47
C LEU A 126 3.68 25.34 5.17
N SER A 127 4.03 24.55 6.19
CA SER A 127 3.04 23.82 6.97
C SER A 127 2.00 24.74 7.65
N LYS A 128 2.47 25.86 8.17
CA LYS A 128 1.59 26.90 8.75
C LYS A 128 0.73 27.57 7.69
N GLN A 129 1.28 27.81 6.48
CA GLN A 129 0.51 28.38 5.38
C GLN A 129 -0.64 27.45 4.96
N TYR A 130 -0.39 26.14 4.90
CA TYR A 130 -1.46 25.16 4.68
C TYR A 130 -2.48 25.16 5.80
N ALA A 131 -2.05 25.22 7.06
CA ALA A 131 -2.92 25.23 8.21
C ALA A 131 -3.86 26.45 8.24
N GLU A 132 -3.41 27.59 7.75
CA GLU A 132 -4.21 28.82 7.65
C GLU A 132 -5.35 28.71 6.61
N LEU A 133 -5.28 27.74 5.70
CA LEU A 133 -6.32 27.51 4.69
C LEU A 133 -7.55 26.80 5.25
N CYS A 134 -7.50 26.29 6.47
CA CYS A 134 -8.54 25.40 6.97
C CYS A 134 -8.88 25.64 8.43
N ASP A 135 -10.07 25.20 8.78
CA ASP A 135 -10.53 25.01 10.17
C ASP A 135 -10.28 23.55 10.58
N ILE A 136 -10.39 22.64 9.64
CA ILE A 136 -10.19 21.21 9.83
C ILE A 136 -9.26 20.67 8.72
N PHE A 137 -8.17 20.03 9.12
CA PHE A 137 -7.32 19.26 8.23
C PHE A 137 -7.68 17.78 8.29
N VAL A 138 -7.83 17.16 7.13
CA VAL A 138 -8.13 15.73 6.98
C VAL A 138 -6.99 15.05 6.24
N MET A 139 -6.33 14.09 6.90
CA MET A 139 -5.38 13.21 6.25
C MET A 139 -6.10 11.96 5.78
N ASP A 140 -6.13 11.73 4.48
CA ASP A 140 -6.85 10.62 3.87
C ASP A 140 -5.95 9.75 2.97
N ALA A 141 -4.73 10.23 2.72
CA ALA A 141 -3.78 9.61 1.80
C ALA A 141 -2.83 8.63 2.52
N PHE A 142 -3.29 7.44 2.82
CA PHE A 142 -2.47 6.43 3.49
C PHE A 142 -1.16 6.16 2.74
N GLY A 143 -1.19 6.10 1.41
CA GLY A 143 -0.01 5.84 0.57
C GLY A 143 1.15 6.81 0.77
N THR A 144 0.90 7.99 1.33
CA THR A 144 1.93 9.01 1.62
C THR A 144 2.17 9.22 3.12
N ALA A 145 1.49 8.46 3.97
CA ALA A 145 1.53 8.65 5.43
C ALA A 145 2.89 8.33 6.06
N HIS A 146 3.74 7.59 5.36
CA HIS A 146 5.10 7.25 5.79
C HIS A 146 6.12 8.36 5.52
N ARG A 147 5.71 9.44 4.85
CA ARG A 147 6.59 10.57 4.51
C ARG A 147 6.26 11.78 5.37
N ALA A 148 7.28 12.30 6.08
CA ALA A 148 7.15 13.55 6.81
C ALA A 148 7.32 14.73 5.83
N GLN A 149 6.20 15.18 5.27
CA GLN A 149 6.15 16.30 4.33
C GLN A 149 5.14 17.36 4.83
N ALA A 150 5.22 18.58 4.30
CA ALA A 150 4.38 19.67 4.79
C ALA A 150 2.88 19.37 4.64
N SER A 151 2.46 18.79 3.51
CA SER A 151 1.05 18.50 3.23
C SER A 151 0.51 17.24 3.93
N THR A 152 1.37 16.38 4.47
CA THR A 152 0.98 15.12 5.11
C THR A 152 1.18 15.13 6.62
N HIS A 153 2.26 15.75 7.07
CA HIS A 153 2.70 15.76 8.46
C HIS A 153 2.64 17.16 9.08
N GLY A 154 3.38 18.10 8.49
CA GLY A 154 3.54 19.44 9.07
C GLY A 154 2.23 20.18 9.27
N VAL A 155 1.34 20.17 8.29
CA VAL A 155 0.02 20.82 8.36
C VAL A 155 -0.81 20.31 9.56
N ALA A 156 -0.75 19.02 9.85
CA ALA A 156 -1.48 18.42 10.96
C ALA A 156 -1.02 18.95 12.33
N ARG A 157 0.23 19.38 12.42
CA ARG A 157 0.79 19.95 13.66
C ARG A 157 0.26 21.35 13.95
N PHE A 158 -0.13 22.12 12.93
CA PHE A 158 -0.51 23.53 13.06
C PHE A 158 -1.97 23.81 12.76
N ALA A 159 -2.71 22.88 12.16
CA ALA A 159 -4.13 23.05 11.90
C ALA A 159 -4.92 23.14 13.20
N PRO A 160 -6.01 23.94 13.24
CA PRO A 160 -6.85 24.04 14.44
C PRO A 160 -7.42 22.68 14.88
N THR A 161 -7.82 21.85 13.91
CA THR A 161 -8.27 20.48 14.14
C THR A 161 -7.66 19.59 13.04
N ALA A 162 -7.09 18.45 13.43
CA ALA A 162 -6.55 17.48 12.49
C ALA A 162 -7.17 16.10 12.73
N CYS A 163 -7.58 15.45 11.68
CA CYS A 163 -8.28 14.16 11.75
C CYS A 163 -7.91 13.23 10.60
N ALA A 164 -8.32 11.97 10.74
CA ALA A 164 -8.20 10.96 9.68
C ALA A 164 -9.48 10.94 8.83
N GLY A 165 -9.29 10.93 7.52
CA GLY A 165 -10.38 10.65 6.59
C GLY A 165 -10.78 9.18 6.59
N PRO A 166 -11.93 8.83 6.00
CA PRO A 166 -12.41 7.45 5.93
C PRO A 166 -11.43 6.45 5.32
N LEU A 167 -10.67 6.82 4.28
CA LEU A 167 -9.67 5.93 3.67
C LEU A 167 -8.54 5.62 4.65
N LEU A 168 -7.97 6.63 5.27
CA LEU A 168 -6.89 6.45 6.24
C LEU A 168 -7.39 5.64 7.44
N ALA A 169 -8.56 5.95 7.96
CA ALA A 169 -9.15 5.24 9.09
C ALA A 169 -9.36 3.75 8.77
N ALA A 170 -9.89 3.44 7.60
CA ALA A 170 -10.10 2.05 7.17
C ALA A 170 -8.78 1.27 7.05
N GLU A 171 -7.74 1.89 6.48
CA GLU A 171 -6.40 1.27 6.39
C GLU A 171 -5.84 0.97 7.79
N LEU A 172 -5.88 1.93 8.69
CA LEU A 172 -5.37 1.76 10.05
C LEU A 172 -6.15 0.69 10.82
N GLU A 173 -7.47 0.66 10.69
CA GLU A 173 -8.31 -0.35 11.34
C GLU A 173 -8.01 -1.76 10.82
N ALA A 174 -7.85 -1.91 9.50
CA ALA A 174 -7.51 -3.20 8.89
C ALA A 174 -6.14 -3.70 9.34
N LEU A 175 -5.13 -2.83 9.33
CA LEU A 175 -3.77 -3.17 9.76
C LEU A 175 -3.71 -3.51 11.26
N GLU A 176 -4.41 -2.76 12.09
CA GLU A 176 -4.49 -3.04 13.53
C GLU A 176 -5.15 -4.39 13.79
N LYS A 177 -6.24 -4.70 13.09
CA LYS A 177 -6.91 -6.00 13.18
C LYS A 177 -6.00 -7.16 12.78
N ALA A 178 -5.19 -6.98 11.74
CA ALA A 178 -4.29 -8.02 11.25
C ALA A 178 -3.06 -8.22 12.14
N LEU A 179 -2.56 -7.17 12.81
CA LEU A 179 -1.22 -7.18 13.43
C LEU A 179 -1.22 -7.04 14.95
N ALA A 180 -2.16 -6.28 15.54
CA ALA A 180 -2.14 -6.01 16.99
C ALA A 180 -2.62 -7.21 17.80
N ASN A 181 -3.72 -7.83 17.39
CA ASN A 181 -4.29 -9.01 18.05
C ASN A 181 -4.97 -9.89 17.01
N PRO A 182 -4.19 -10.52 16.13
CA PRO A 182 -4.75 -11.29 15.04
C PRO A 182 -5.48 -12.54 15.51
N ALA A 183 -6.59 -12.87 14.85
CA ALA A 183 -7.21 -14.19 15.02
C ALA A 183 -6.23 -15.27 14.53
N ARG A 184 -6.03 -16.30 15.35
CA ARG A 184 -5.06 -17.36 15.08
C ARG A 184 -5.70 -18.55 14.36
N PRO A 185 -4.98 -19.33 13.54
CA PRO A 185 -3.59 -19.10 13.16
C PRO A 185 -3.42 -17.86 12.26
N MET A 186 -2.34 -17.13 12.46
CA MET A 186 -1.96 -16.04 11.56
C MET A 186 -0.92 -16.57 10.56
N VAL A 187 -1.25 -16.48 9.28
CA VAL A 187 -0.38 -16.90 8.19
C VAL A 187 0.02 -15.66 7.37
N ALA A 188 1.31 -15.43 7.25
CA ALA A 188 1.84 -14.36 6.41
C ALA A 188 2.47 -14.95 5.15
N ILE A 189 2.34 -14.23 4.04
CA ILE A 189 3.00 -14.56 2.76
C ILE A 189 3.88 -13.37 2.39
N VAL A 190 5.18 -13.61 2.23
CA VAL A 190 6.14 -12.62 1.76
C VAL A 190 6.84 -13.19 0.52
N GLY A 191 6.47 -12.67 -0.63
CA GLY A 191 7.10 -12.99 -1.91
C GLY A 191 7.91 -11.82 -2.44
N GLY A 192 8.86 -12.11 -3.30
CA GLY A 192 9.70 -11.11 -3.92
C GLY A 192 11.02 -11.68 -4.38
N SER A 193 11.88 -10.82 -4.95
CA SER A 193 13.14 -11.25 -5.54
C SER A 193 14.27 -11.41 -4.52
N LYS A 194 14.29 -10.58 -3.46
CA LYS A 194 15.44 -10.47 -2.56
C LYS A 194 15.04 -10.42 -1.09
N VAL A 195 15.68 -11.24 -0.27
CA VAL A 195 15.61 -11.18 1.20
C VAL A 195 16.07 -9.81 1.71
N SER A 196 17.15 -9.26 1.14
CA SER A 196 17.73 -7.98 1.57
C SER A 196 16.73 -6.82 1.51
N THR A 197 15.84 -6.79 0.54
CA THR A 197 14.83 -5.74 0.40
C THR A 197 13.61 -5.93 1.28
N LYS A 198 13.41 -7.14 1.81
CA LYS A 198 12.25 -7.53 2.63
C LYS A 198 12.64 -8.01 4.03
N LEU A 199 13.91 -7.86 4.42
CA LEU A 199 14.40 -8.41 5.69
C LEU A 199 13.65 -7.84 6.89
N ASP A 200 13.34 -6.54 6.89
CA ASP A 200 12.61 -5.90 7.98
C ASP A 200 11.17 -6.43 8.08
N VAL A 201 10.51 -6.64 6.95
CA VAL A 201 9.16 -7.23 6.89
C VAL A 201 9.18 -8.67 7.39
N LEU A 202 10.14 -9.48 6.90
CA LEU A 202 10.31 -10.87 7.30
C LEU A 202 10.57 -10.99 8.81
N THR A 203 11.45 -10.14 9.34
CA THR A 203 11.78 -10.13 10.77
C THR A 203 10.57 -9.74 11.62
N ALA A 204 9.86 -8.68 11.25
CA ALA A 204 8.69 -8.23 11.99
C ALA A 204 7.58 -9.30 12.00
N LEU A 205 7.32 -9.90 10.84
CA LEU A 205 6.28 -10.95 10.72
C LEU A 205 6.68 -12.24 11.42
N SER A 206 7.97 -12.59 11.45
CA SER A 206 8.45 -13.79 12.16
C SER A 206 8.13 -13.77 13.66
N GLU A 207 7.96 -12.59 14.23
CA GLU A 207 7.60 -12.39 15.62
C GLU A 207 6.11 -12.41 15.89
N LYS A 208 5.28 -12.32 14.85
CA LYS A 208 3.83 -12.14 14.95
C LYS A 208 3.00 -13.30 14.40
N CYS A 209 3.46 -13.94 13.33
CA CYS A 209 2.69 -14.98 12.66
C CYS A 209 3.02 -16.39 13.17
N ASP A 210 2.11 -17.31 12.94
CA ASP A 210 2.28 -18.75 13.27
C ASP A 210 3.01 -19.49 12.16
N GLN A 211 2.72 -19.16 10.91
CA GLN A 211 3.44 -19.65 9.73
C GLN A 211 3.79 -18.49 8.81
N LEU A 212 4.99 -18.53 8.26
CA LEU A 212 5.48 -17.57 7.29
C LEU A 212 5.79 -18.27 5.97
N ILE A 213 4.95 -18.03 4.96
CA ILE A 213 5.15 -18.53 3.60
C ILE A 213 6.05 -17.55 2.86
N VAL A 214 7.10 -18.05 2.24
CA VAL A 214 8.02 -17.25 1.43
C VAL A 214 7.87 -17.63 -0.04
N GLY A 215 8.10 -16.67 -0.95
CA GLY A 215 7.92 -16.88 -2.39
C GLY A 215 8.99 -16.22 -3.24
N GLY A 216 9.12 -16.67 -4.47
CA GLY A 216 10.05 -16.10 -5.46
C GLY A 216 11.52 -16.28 -5.09
N GLY A 217 12.35 -15.31 -5.39
CA GLY A 217 13.79 -15.32 -5.06
C GLY A 217 14.04 -15.39 -3.56
N ILE A 218 13.12 -14.83 -2.75
CA ILE A 218 13.17 -14.97 -1.29
C ILE A 218 13.11 -16.45 -0.91
N ALA A 219 12.13 -17.19 -1.43
CA ALA A 219 12.01 -18.64 -1.17
C ALA A 219 13.26 -19.40 -1.60
N ASN A 220 13.87 -19.04 -2.73
CA ASN A 220 15.08 -19.69 -3.22
C ASN A 220 16.25 -19.53 -2.25
N THR A 221 16.37 -18.37 -1.60
CA THR A 221 17.38 -18.15 -0.55
C THR A 221 17.11 -19.06 0.66
N PHE A 222 15.85 -19.23 1.07
CA PHE A 222 15.49 -20.15 2.15
C PHE A 222 15.71 -21.62 1.78
N ILE A 223 15.41 -21.99 0.55
CA ILE A 223 15.68 -23.35 0.03
C ILE A 223 17.19 -23.65 0.06
N ALA A 224 18.02 -22.70 -0.39
CA ALA A 224 19.46 -22.79 -0.30
C ALA A 224 19.95 -22.90 1.15
N ALA A 225 19.35 -22.12 2.06
CA ALA A 225 19.63 -22.16 3.48
C ALA A 225 19.34 -23.52 4.10
N ALA A 226 18.33 -24.22 3.58
CA ALA A 226 17.98 -25.60 4.00
C ALA A 226 18.93 -26.66 3.45
N GLY A 227 19.90 -26.27 2.61
CA GLY A 227 20.90 -27.18 2.05
C GLY A 227 20.60 -27.77 0.68
N TYR A 228 19.56 -27.30 0.01
CA TYR A 228 19.21 -27.77 -1.33
C TYR A 228 19.93 -26.96 -2.41
N ASN A 229 20.21 -27.63 -3.54
CA ASN A 229 20.72 -26.96 -4.71
C ASN A 229 19.61 -26.14 -5.38
N VAL A 230 19.87 -24.86 -5.64
CA VAL A 230 18.93 -23.98 -6.34
C VAL A 230 19.39 -23.66 -7.78
N GLY A 231 20.49 -24.26 -8.26
CA GLY A 231 21.00 -24.08 -9.62
C GLY A 231 21.26 -22.62 -9.95
N LYS A 232 20.67 -22.15 -11.06
CA LYS A 232 20.75 -20.76 -11.51
C LYS A 232 19.64 -19.87 -10.96
N SER A 233 18.88 -20.34 -9.97
CA SER A 233 17.78 -19.55 -9.38
C SER A 233 18.29 -18.25 -8.80
N LEU A 234 17.47 -17.20 -8.95
CA LEU A 234 17.68 -15.95 -8.26
C LEU A 234 17.66 -16.21 -6.74
N HIS A 235 18.75 -15.91 -6.05
CA HIS A 235 18.87 -16.03 -4.60
C HIS A 235 20.05 -15.20 -4.11
N GLU A 236 20.11 -14.99 -2.81
CA GLU A 236 21.17 -14.23 -2.17
C GLU A 236 21.97 -15.13 -1.23
N ALA A 237 23.08 -15.66 -1.73
CA ALA A 237 23.97 -16.55 -0.97
C ALA A 237 24.49 -15.90 0.33
N ASP A 238 24.67 -14.57 0.32
CA ASP A 238 25.18 -13.81 1.47
C ASP A 238 24.15 -13.71 2.62
N LEU A 239 22.87 -14.01 2.37
CA LEU A 239 21.79 -13.92 3.35
C LEU A 239 21.27 -15.28 3.83
N VAL A 240 21.99 -16.35 3.55
CA VAL A 240 21.64 -17.71 4.00
C VAL A 240 21.58 -17.79 5.54
N ASP A 241 22.50 -17.13 6.24
CA ASP A 241 22.52 -17.14 7.69
C ASP A 241 21.31 -16.41 8.29
N GLN A 242 20.88 -15.30 7.71
CA GLN A 242 19.68 -14.59 8.11
C GLN A 242 18.43 -15.44 7.86
N ALA A 243 18.38 -16.16 6.73
CA ALA A 243 17.29 -17.09 6.43
C ALA A 243 17.21 -18.21 7.48
N LYS A 244 18.34 -18.80 7.85
CA LYS A 244 18.41 -19.81 8.91
C LYS A 244 17.92 -19.28 10.26
N ALA A 245 18.30 -18.04 10.61
CA ALA A 245 17.85 -17.41 11.84
C ALA A 245 16.33 -17.23 11.87
N LEU A 246 15.73 -16.83 10.74
CA LEU A 246 14.29 -16.70 10.61
C LEU A 246 13.56 -18.05 10.73
N MET A 247 14.11 -19.10 10.08
CA MET A 247 13.55 -20.46 10.19
C MET A 247 13.59 -21.01 11.62
N ALA A 248 14.53 -20.54 12.45
CA ALA A 248 14.59 -20.91 13.85
C ALA A 248 13.55 -20.17 14.72
N LYS A 249 13.04 -19.03 14.27
CA LYS A 249 12.08 -18.21 15.02
C LYS A 249 10.62 -18.56 14.74
N VAL A 250 10.30 -18.95 13.51
CA VAL A 250 8.92 -19.17 13.07
C VAL A 250 8.89 -20.35 12.11
N GLU A 251 7.76 -21.05 12.05
CA GLU A 251 7.53 -22.11 11.07
C GLU A 251 7.46 -21.49 9.66
N ILE A 252 8.44 -21.86 8.80
CA ILE A 252 8.48 -21.47 7.40
C ILE A 252 8.35 -22.74 6.56
N PRO A 253 7.13 -23.07 6.10
CA PRO A 253 6.91 -24.28 5.31
C PRO A 253 7.52 -24.12 3.91
N LEU A 254 8.69 -24.75 3.71
CA LEU A 254 9.40 -24.68 2.44
C LEU A 254 8.75 -25.56 1.36
N PRO A 255 8.91 -25.23 0.07
CA PRO A 255 8.45 -26.08 -1.01
C PRO A 255 9.05 -27.48 -0.93
N THR A 256 8.23 -28.49 -1.17
CA THR A 256 8.66 -29.88 -1.36
C THR A 256 8.83 -30.22 -2.83
N ASP A 257 8.09 -29.55 -3.68
CA ASP A 257 8.23 -29.59 -5.14
C ASP A 257 8.25 -28.15 -5.70
N VAL A 258 8.88 -28.01 -6.84
CA VAL A 258 9.10 -26.74 -7.52
C VAL A 258 8.87 -26.88 -9.02
N VAL A 259 8.63 -25.78 -9.69
CA VAL A 259 8.58 -25.70 -11.14
C VAL A 259 9.84 -24.98 -11.62
N VAL A 260 10.60 -25.64 -12.45
CA VAL A 260 11.89 -25.17 -12.93
C VAL A 260 11.89 -25.00 -14.46
N ALA A 261 12.81 -24.16 -14.95
CA ALA A 261 13.12 -24.01 -16.36
C ALA A 261 14.61 -23.68 -16.52
N THR A 262 15.14 -23.90 -17.72
CA THR A 262 16.51 -23.57 -18.02
C THR A 262 16.69 -22.16 -18.57
N GLU A 263 15.61 -21.47 -18.88
CA GLU A 263 15.59 -20.08 -19.33
C GLU A 263 14.43 -19.31 -18.71
N PHE A 264 14.59 -18.01 -18.60
CA PHE A 264 13.54 -17.09 -18.13
C PHE A 264 12.87 -16.46 -19.34
N SER A 265 11.82 -17.11 -19.86
CA SER A 265 11.06 -16.61 -21.01
C SER A 265 9.64 -17.16 -21.04
N GLU A 266 8.78 -16.50 -21.82
CA GLU A 266 7.40 -16.95 -22.03
C GLU A 266 7.33 -18.30 -22.77
N SER A 267 8.37 -18.66 -23.51
CA SER A 267 8.47 -19.91 -24.24
C SER A 267 9.22 -21.02 -23.48
N ALA A 268 9.66 -20.75 -22.26
CA ALA A 268 10.39 -21.70 -21.45
C ALA A 268 9.54 -22.93 -21.10
N GLU A 269 10.12 -24.11 -21.21
CA GLU A 269 9.48 -25.34 -20.80
C GLU A 269 9.49 -25.47 -19.28
N ALA A 270 8.30 -25.54 -18.69
CA ALA A 270 8.14 -25.71 -17.26
C ALA A 270 8.17 -27.19 -16.87
N VAL A 271 9.02 -27.54 -15.93
CA VAL A 271 9.17 -28.91 -15.43
C VAL A 271 8.97 -28.93 -13.91
N THR A 272 8.04 -29.77 -13.44
CA THR A 272 7.84 -29.97 -12.02
C THR A 272 8.81 -31.03 -11.49
N LYS A 273 9.50 -30.69 -10.40
CA LYS A 273 10.48 -31.55 -9.75
C LYS A 273 10.38 -31.52 -8.24
N PRO A 274 10.77 -32.60 -7.54
CA PRO A 274 11.06 -32.50 -6.11
C PRO A 274 12.15 -31.44 -5.87
N VAL A 275 12.07 -30.72 -4.77
CA VAL A 275 12.99 -29.62 -4.44
C VAL A 275 14.45 -30.06 -4.32
N ASP A 276 14.70 -31.32 -4.00
CA ASP A 276 16.04 -31.91 -3.87
C ASP A 276 16.64 -32.39 -5.20
N GLN A 277 15.93 -32.19 -6.32
CA GLN A 277 16.36 -32.66 -7.65
C GLN A 277 16.57 -31.53 -8.67
N VAL A 278 16.73 -30.31 -8.21
CA VAL A 278 17.02 -29.17 -9.08
C VAL A 278 18.44 -29.28 -9.64
N ALA A 279 18.57 -29.19 -10.96
CA ALA A 279 19.86 -29.26 -11.64
C ALA A 279 20.59 -27.91 -11.63
N ASP A 280 21.91 -27.93 -11.87
CA ASP A 280 22.75 -26.73 -11.84
C ASP A 280 22.39 -25.68 -12.91
N ASP A 281 21.80 -26.11 -14.03
CA ASP A 281 21.39 -25.26 -15.14
C ASP A 281 19.93 -24.80 -15.04
N GLU A 282 19.21 -25.16 -13.99
CA GLU A 282 17.81 -24.86 -13.82
C GLU A 282 17.57 -23.70 -12.85
N MET A 283 16.48 -22.97 -13.11
CA MET A 283 15.96 -21.90 -12.24
C MET A 283 14.60 -22.32 -11.67
N ILE A 284 14.43 -22.11 -10.39
CA ILE A 284 13.12 -22.27 -9.74
C ILE A 284 12.29 -21.02 -10.03
N LEU A 285 11.16 -21.20 -10.70
CA LEU A 285 10.28 -20.09 -11.13
C LEU A 285 8.88 -20.16 -10.53
N ASP A 286 8.51 -21.24 -9.85
CA ASP A 286 7.25 -21.40 -9.13
C ASP A 286 7.36 -22.53 -8.10
N ILE A 287 6.39 -22.58 -7.18
CA ILE A 287 6.17 -23.75 -6.33
C ILE A 287 5.44 -24.81 -7.15
N GLY A 288 5.66 -26.07 -6.79
CA GLY A 288 4.95 -27.18 -7.41
C GLY A 288 3.55 -27.39 -6.89
N PRO A 289 2.76 -28.26 -7.54
CA PRO A 289 1.35 -28.48 -7.17
C PRO A 289 1.15 -29.10 -5.77
N ASP A 290 2.05 -29.96 -5.32
CA ASP A 290 1.95 -30.55 -3.99
C ASP A 290 2.19 -29.50 -2.91
N THR A 291 3.16 -28.64 -3.10
CA THR A 291 3.43 -27.49 -2.23
C THR A 291 2.22 -26.54 -2.21
N ALA A 292 1.70 -26.18 -3.39
CA ALA A 292 0.55 -25.30 -3.51
C ALA A 292 -0.67 -25.83 -2.76
N SER A 293 -0.94 -27.13 -2.86
CA SER A 293 -2.03 -27.78 -2.15
C SER A 293 -1.86 -27.71 -0.62
N ARG A 294 -0.66 -28.00 -0.13
CA ARG A 294 -0.34 -27.95 1.29
C ARG A 294 -0.45 -26.53 1.85
N LEU A 295 0.14 -25.55 1.17
CA LEU A 295 0.07 -24.15 1.59
C LEU A 295 -1.35 -23.61 1.49
N GLY A 296 -2.10 -24.02 0.47
CA GLY A 296 -3.52 -23.69 0.33
C GLY A 296 -4.35 -24.17 1.53
N GLY A 297 -4.05 -25.36 2.06
CA GLY A 297 -4.68 -25.88 3.28
C GLY A 297 -4.42 -24.99 4.50
N LEU A 298 -3.18 -24.53 4.68
CA LEU A 298 -2.83 -23.60 5.75
C LEU A 298 -3.63 -22.29 5.64
N LEU A 299 -3.76 -21.76 4.43
CA LEU A 299 -4.49 -20.51 4.18
C LEU A 299 -5.99 -20.66 4.42
N LYS A 300 -6.59 -21.79 4.02
CA LYS A 300 -8.01 -22.04 4.27
C LYS A 300 -8.35 -22.11 5.75
N ASP A 301 -7.45 -22.65 6.56
CA ASP A 301 -7.63 -22.83 8.00
C ASP A 301 -7.16 -21.62 8.82
N ALA A 302 -6.58 -20.60 8.18
CA ALA A 302 -6.08 -19.41 8.87
C ALA A 302 -7.20 -18.55 9.45
N GLY A 303 -6.95 -17.97 10.62
CA GLY A 303 -7.79 -16.93 11.20
C GLY A 303 -7.47 -15.54 10.64
N THR A 304 -6.19 -15.30 10.32
CA THR A 304 -5.71 -14.05 9.71
C THR A 304 -4.68 -14.38 8.63
N ILE A 305 -4.78 -13.71 7.49
CA ILE A 305 -3.82 -13.80 6.39
C ILE A 305 -3.29 -12.41 6.07
N LEU A 306 -1.96 -12.26 6.08
CA LEU A 306 -1.30 -11.07 5.56
C LEU A 306 -0.52 -11.44 4.31
N TRP A 307 -0.90 -10.87 3.18
CA TRP A 307 -0.38 -11.26 1.87
C TRP A 307 0.40 -10.11 1.21
N ASN A 308 1.70 -10.34 1.01
CA ASN A 308 2.59 -9.42 0.31
C ASN A 308 3.51 -10.18 -0.64
N GLY A 309 3.15 -10.26 -1.89
CA GLY A 309 3.97 -10.80 -2.95
C GLY A 309 3.59 -12.19 -3.44
N PRO A 310 3.99 -12.52 -4.67
CA PRO A 310 3.70 -13.80 -5.31
C PRO A 310 4.64 -14.91 -4.86
N VAL A 311 4.29 -16.15 -5.19
CA VAL A 311 5.13 -17.32 -4.90
C VAL A 311 5.82 -17.90 -6.13
N GLY A 312 5.69 -17.23 -7.26
CA GLY A 312 6.34 -17.59 -8.54
C GLY A 312 6.26 -16.44 -9.53
N VAL A 313 6.76 -16.66 -10.74
CA VAL A 313 6.75 -15.68 -11.82
C VAL A 313 5.39 -15.74 -12.53
N PHE A 314 4.36 -15.25 -11.86
CA PHE A 314 2.98 -15.39 -12.30
C PHE A 314 2.63 -14.59 -13.57
N GLU A 315 3.48 -13.64 -13.95
CA GLU A 315 3.35 -12.90 -15.22
C GLU A 315 3.51 -13.83 -16.44
N ILE A 316 4.18 -14.96 -16.24
CA ILE A 316 4.32 -16.02 -17.26
C ILE A 316 3.40 -17.17 -16.83
N ASP A 317 2.44 -17.52 -17.66
CA ASP A 317 1.34 -18.41 -17.29
C ASP A 317 1.79 -19.79 -16.76
N GLN A 318 2.81 -20.40 -17.34
CA GLN A 318 3.31 -21.71 -16.89
C GLN A 318 4.03 -21.65 -15.53
N PHE A 319 4.35 -20.46 -15.04
CA PHE A 319 4.96 -20.23 -13.72
C PHE A 319 4.01 -19.49 -12.75
N GLY A 320 2.73 -19.44 -13.10
CA GLY A 320 1.71 -18.76 -12.31
C GLY A 320 0.80 -19.67 -11.50
N HIS A 321 0.88 -20.98 -11.67
CA HIS A 321 -0.06 -21.94 -11.04
C HIS A 321 -0.02 -21.89 -9.51
N GLY A 322 1.17 -21.69 -8.93
CA GLY A 322 1.32 -21.57 -7.47
C GLY A 322 0.64 -20.33 -6.93
N THR A 323 0.88 -19.17 -7.53
CA THR A 323 0.25 -17.91 -7.12
C THR A 323 -1.27 -17.98 -7.33
N GLU A 324 -1.74 -18.57 -8.43
CA GLU A 324 -3.17 -18.78 -8.67
C GLU A 324 -3.80 -19.65 -7.59
N ALA A 325 -3.16 -20.77 -7.25
CA ALA A 325 -3.67 -21.69 -6.22
C ALA A 325 -3.76 -21.04 -4.84
N LEU A 326 -2.73 -20.28 -4.43
CA LEU A 326 -2.75 -19.54 -3.18
C LEU A 326 -3.79 -18.41 -3.20
N SER A 327 -3.92 -17.71 -4.31
CA SER A 327 -4.95 -16.67 -4.48
C SER A 327 -6.36 -17.23 -4.27
N LYS A 328 -6.65 -18.37 -4.87
CA LYS A 328 -7.95 -19.05 -4.69
C LYS A 328 -8.15 -19.57 -3.25
N ALA A 329 -7.10 -20.07 -2.62
CA ALA A 329 -7.17 -20.51 -1.22
C ALA A 329 -7.46 -19.33 -0.28
N ILE A 330 -6.85 -18.18 -0.51
CA ILE A 330 -7.14 -16.95 0.24
C ILE A 330 -8.60 -16.53 0.03
N ALA A 331 -9.07 -16.56 -1.21
CA ALA A 331 -10.46 -16.23 -1.55
C ALA A 331 -11.48 -17.15 -0.87
N GLU A 332 -11.15 -18.42 -0.67
CA GLU A 332 -12.00 -19.42 -0.03
C GLU A 332 -11.86 -19.44 1.49
N SER A 333 -10.86 -18.78 2.06
CA SER A 333 -10.63 -18.75 3.50
C SER A 333 -11.70 -17.92 4.20
N ASN A 334 -12.12 -18.37 5.37
CA ASN A 334 -13.01 -17.63 6.26
C ASN A 334 -12.25 -16.64 7.17
N GLY A 335 -10.92 -16.65 7.13
CA GLY A 335 -10.10 -15.76 7.90
C GLY A 335 -10.13 -14.31 7.38
N PHE A 336 -9.69 -13.39 8.23
CA PHE A 336 -9.50 -12.00 7.81
C PHE A 336 -8.24 -11.90 6.96
N SER A 337 -8.39 -11.49 5.70
CA SER A 337 -7.26 -11.36 4.77
C SER A 337 -6.99 -9.89 4.45
N ILE A 338 -5.71 -9.51 4.55
CA ILE A 338 -5.22 -8.21 4.12
C ILE A 338 -4.10 -8.41 3.11
N ALA A 339 -4.20 -7.71 1.99
CA ALA A 339 -3.23 -7.77 0.90
C ALA A 339 -2.67 -6.39 0.61
N GLY A 340 -1.39 -6.31 0.32
CA GLY A 340 -0.73 -5.07 -0.08
C GLY A 340 0.51 -5.31 -0.92
N GLY A 341 0.93 -4.27 -1.65
CA GLY A 341 2.03 -4.32 -2.59
C GLY A 341 1.59 -4.46 -4.04
N GLY A 342 2.34 -3.86 -4.97
CA GLY A 342 1.96 -3.80 -6.38
C GLY A 342 1.79 -5.17 -7.03
N ASP A 343 2.71 -6.09 -6.79
CA ASP A 343 2.63 -7.44 -7.35
C ASP A 343 1.44 -8.23 -6.79
N THR A 344 1.11 -8.00 -5.52
CA THR A 344 -0.05 -8.62 -4.89
C THR A 344 -1.34 -8.15 -5.53
N LEU A 345 -1.46 -6.85 -5.76
CA LEU A 345 -2.63 -6.27 -6.43
C LEU A 345 -2.75 -6.77 -7.87
N ALA A 346 -1.64 -6.93 -8.56
CA ALA A 346 -1.61 -7.51 -9.92
C ALA A 346 -2.10 -8.96 -9.93
N ALA A 347 -1.72 -9.76 -8.95
CA ALA A 347 -2.22 -11.14 -8.80
C ALA A 347 -3.72 -11.17 -8.49
N ILE A 348 -4.19 -10.29 -7.61
CA ILE A 348 -5.62 -10.17 -7.28
C ILE A 348 -6.44 -9.86 -8.54
N ASP A 349 -5.96 -8.94 -9.37
CA ASP A 349 -6.62 -8.60 -10.63
C ASP A 349 -6.59 -9.76 -11.62
N LYS A 350 -5.42 -10.39 -11.80
CA LYS A 350 -5.26 -11.49 -12.74
C LYS A 350 -6.19 -12.67 -12.43
N TYR A 351 -6.36 -12.99 -11.17
CA TYR A 351 -7.16 -14.15 -10.73
C TYR A 351 -8.57 -13.76 -10.25
N ASP A 352 -8.95 -12.51 -10.41
CA ASP A 352 -10.31 -11.99 -10.18
C ASP A 352 -10.87 -12.33 -8.79
N ILE A 353 -10.10 -12.03 -7.74
CA ILE A 353 -10.48 -12.33 -6.35
C ILE A 353 -10.64 -11.09 -5.46
N ALA A 354 -10.69 -9.90 -6.04
CA ALA A 354 -10.72 -8.64 -5.28
C ALA A 354 -11.87 -8.59 -4.24
N GLU A 355 -13.04 -9.08 -4.58
CA GLU A 355 -14.22 -9.05 -3.68
C GLU A 355 -14.12 -10.04 -2.53
N LYS A 356 -13.21 -11.01 -2.61
CA LYS A 356 -13.05 -12.08 -1.62
C LYS A 356 -11.88 -11.86 -0.67
N VAL A 357 -11.06 -10.85 -0.91
CA VAL A 357 -10.02 -10.40 0.03
C VAL A 357 -10.66 -9.40 0.98
N SER A 358 -10.49 -9.59 2.29
CA SER A 358 -11.17 -8.78 3.30
C SER A 358 -10.79 -7.31 3.21
N TYR A 359 -9.50 -7.02 2.99
CA TYR A 359 -9.02 -5.65 2.78
C TYR A 359 -7.83 -5.63 1.83
N ILE A 360 -7.88 -4.75 0.84
CA ILE A 360 -6.79 -4.55 -0.12
C ILE A 360 -6.19 -3.18 0.15
N SER A 361 -4.93 -3.16 0.63
CA SER A 361 -4.21 -1.92 0.84
C SER A 361 -3.69 -1.36 -0.47
N THR A 362 -3.91 -0.07 -0.69
CA THR A 362 -3.32 0.66 -1.80
C THR A 362 -2.05 1.40 -1.40
N GLY A 363 -1.63 1.24 -0.14
CA GLY A 363 -0.59 2.06 0.48
C GLY A 363 0.84 1.75 0.07
N GLY A 364 1.11 0.63 -0.60
CA GLY A 364 2.47 0.28 -1.05
C GLY A 364 3.53 0.38 0.04
N GLY A 365 4.40 1.40 -0.05
CA GLY A 365 5.48 1.63 0.92
C GLY A 365 4.99 1.88 2.34
N ALA A 366 3.90 2.63 2.51
CA ALA A 366 3.33 2.87 3.84
C ALA A 366 2.80 1.59 4.48
N PHE A 367 2.18 0.72 3.68
CA PHE A 367 1.74 -0.61 4.12
C PHE A 367 2.92 -1.43 4.68
N LEU A 368 4.01 -1.51 3.90
CA LEU A 368 5.20 -2.26 4.31
C LEU A 368 5.85 -1.67 5.56
N GLU A 369 5.99 -0.36 5.65
CA GLU A 369 6.57 0.29 6.83
C GLU A 369 5.71 0.06 8.08
N TYR A 370 4.39 0.08 7.94
CA TYR A 370 3.51 -0.27 9.06
C TYR A 370 3.71 -1.73 9.51
N VAL A 371 3.78 -2.66 8.57
CA VAL A 371 4.02 -4.09 8.84
C VAL A 371 5.37 -4.29 9.54
N GLU A 372 6.39 -3.52 9.15
CA GLU A 372 7.72 -3.52 9.77
C GLU A 372 7.71 -2.99 11.22
N GLY A 373 6.60 -2.42 11.67
CA GLY A 373 6.49 -1.81 12.99
C GLY A 373 6.98 -0.37 13.05
N LYS A 374 7.28 0.24 11.91
CA LYS A 374 7.72 1.63 11.84
C LYS A 374 6.57 2.58 12.10
N THR A 375 6.89 3.70 12.73
CA THR A 375 5.93 4.78 12.96
C THR A 375 5.70 5.54 11.66
N LEU A 376 4.44 5.79 11.30
CA LEU A 376 4.08 6.61 10.16
C LEU A 376 3.96 8.06 10.60
N PRO A 377 4.80 9.00 10.10
CA PRO A 377 4.82 10.38 10.57
C PRO A 377 3.46 11.08 10.53
N ALA A 378 2.69 10.92 9.44
CA ALA A 378 1.38 11.54 9.31
C ALA A 378 0.39 11.02 10.36
N VAL A 379 0.45 9.74 10.70
CA VAL A 379 -0.40 9.14 11.73
C VAL A 379 0.00 9.63 13.12
N THR A 380 1.31 9.73 13.38
CA THR A 380 1.83 10.27 14.65
C THR A 380 1.33 11.70 14.87
N ALA A 381 1.39 12.54 13.85
CA ALA A 381 0.88 13.92 13.96
C ALA A 381 -0.61 13.97 14.32
N LEU A 382 -1.41 13.07 13.74
CA LEU A 382 -2.85 12.97 14.08
C LEU A 382 -3.07 12.48 15.51
N ARG A 383 -2.27 11.53 15.98
CA ARG A 383 -2.32 11.06 17.37
C ARG A 383 -1.95 12.15 18.36
N ASP A 384 -0.88 12.90 18.06
CA ASP A 384 -0.44 14.01 18.90
C ASP A 384 -1.51 15.12 18.98
N ALA A 385 -2.15 15.44 17.85
CA ALA A 385 -3.26 16.38 17.79
C ALA A 385 -4.46 15.91 18.62
N PHE A 386 -4.76 14.62 18.59
CA PHE A 386 -5.84 14.03 19.38
C PHE A 386 -5.56 14.11 20.89
N GLU A 387 -4.33 13.79 21.30
CA GLU A 387 -3.94 13.88 22.72
C GLU A 387 -3.92 15.32 23.21
N ALA A 388 -3.47 16.26 22.40
CA ALA A 388 -3.44 17.68 22.75
C ALA A 388 -4.84 18.30 22.91
N ALA A 389 -5.88 17.70 22.31
CA ALA A 389 -7.26 18.17 22.37
C ALA A 389 -8.05 17.61 23.59
N LYS A 390 -7.45 16.71 24.38
CA LYS A 390 -8.03 16.19 25.63
C LYS A 390 -7.83 17.17 26.77
#